data_cbacf214b4fc1b018f54684ed0ea236f
#
_entry.id   cbacf214b4fc1b018f54684ed0ea236f
#
_cell.length_a   1.000
_cell.length_b   1.000
_cell.length_c   1.000
_cell.angle_alpha   90.00
_cell.angle_beta   90.00
_cell.angle_gamma   90.00
#
_symmetry.space_group_name_H-M   'P 1'
#
loop_
_entity.id
_entity.type
_entity.pdbx_description
1 polymer ?
#
loop_
_entity_poly.entity_id
_entity_poly.type
_entity_poly.pdbx_seq_one_letter_code
_entity_poly.pdbx_strand_id
1 'polypeptide(L)'
;MRGFLASFSVLLLASCESVDQIETPVEIIQGQSAGYVLIPTDNLDSGYLITQDNARFLVYGLPYVDEDTEINVKGRAILINYSDYGESRIEIDNESLVNPSLEDRERASGEYLKVLSITKASSAQFDQDFNFITPVNAVITSRFGKRRFINGNPRSPHMGLDIRGAVGTPIVAPKRGRVVLAESHFYSGNIVIIDHGGGLFTSFSHLDSFKVKVGDIVDQGQEFAFVGSTGRVTGPHLHWVVYLNGNRINPELLVELELAQD
;
A
#
# COMPACT_ATOMS: atom_id res chain seq x y z
N MET A 1 -81.50 42.09 -34.84
CA MET A 1 -80.23 41.92 -35.59
C MET A 1 -79.24 41.20 -34.71
N ARG A 2 -78.93 40.00 -35.13
CA ARG A 2 -78.12 39.07 -34.32
C ARG A 2 -76.65 39.17 -34.70
N GLY A 3 -75.79 39.55 -33.78
CA GLY A 3 -74.31 39.55 -34.01
C GLY A 3 -73.73 38.21 -33.61
N PHE A 4 -72.96 37.60 -34.48
CA PHE A 4 -72.18 36.39 -34.29
C PHE A 4 -70.91 36.68 -33.52
N LEU A 5 -70.68 36.09 -32.37
CA LEU A 5 -69.43 36.02 -31.66
C LEU A 5 -68.63 34.82 -32.14
N ALA A 6 -67.49 35.04 -32.77
CA ALA A 6 -66.55 34.00 -33.12
C ALA A 6 -65.59 33.78 -31.94
N SER A 7 -65.61 32.57 -31.40
CA SER A 7 -64.69 32.15 -30.38
C SER A 7 -63.36 31.70 -31.02
N PHE A 8 -62.25 32.35 -30.70
CA PHE A 8 -60.92 31.93 -31.06
C PHE A 8 -60.35 31.07 -29.95
N SER A 9 -60.21 29.79 -30.15
CA SER A 9 -59.48 28.90 -29.28
C SER A 9 -57.99 28.97 -29.63
N VAL A 10 -57.22 29.48 -28.71
CA VAL A 10 -55.74 29.43 -28.79
C VAL A 10 -55.30 28.07 -28.22
N LEU A 11 -54.76 27.24 -29.06
CA LEU A 11 -54.14 25.97 -28.69
C LEU A 11 -52.68 26.28 -28.26
N LEU A 12 -52.42 26.29 -26.96
CA LEU A 12 -51.04 26.30 -26.45
C LEU A 12 -50.44 24.90 -26.65
N LEU A 13 -49.53 24.78 -27.60
CA LEU A 13 -48.61 23.67 -27.69
C LEU A 13 -47.49 23.91 -26.67
N ALA A 14 -47.52 23.22 -25.55
CA ALA A 14 -46.39 23.14 -24.66
C ALA A 14 -45.31 22.28 -25.35
N SER A 15 -44.28 22.89 -25.88
CA SER A 15 -43.06 22.19 -26.23
C SER A 15 -42.35 21.74 -24.92
N CYS A 16 -42.32 20.47 -24.70
CA CYS A 16 -41.49 19.87 -23.67
C CYS A 16 -40.03 19.95 -24.18
N GLU A 17 -39.32 21.02 -23.83
CA GLU A 17 -37.87 21.04 -23.97
C GLU A 17 -37.30 20.03 -22.98
N SER A 18 -36.72 18.95 -23.51
CA SER A 18 -35.87 18.06 -22.76
C SER A 18 -34.69 18.90 -22.25
N VAL A 19 -34.67 19.15 -20.95
CA VAL A 19 -33.45 19.66 -20.29
C VAL A 19 -32.43 18.56 -20.45
N ASP A 20 -31.50 18.73 -21.40
CA ASP A 20 -30.26 17.96 -21.45
C ASP A 20 -29.61 18.09 -20.06
N GLN A 21 -29.63 17.03 -19.31
CA GLN A 21 -28.84 16.92 -18.10
C GLN A 21 -27.39 17.07 -18.56
N ILE A 22 -26.81 18.25 -18.32
CA ILE A 22 -25.37 18.45 -18.45
C ILE A 22 -24.76 17.53 -17.39
N GLU A 23 -24.34 16.32 -17.80
CA GLU A 23 -23.52 15.45 -16.96
C GLU A 23 -22.27 16.26 -16.63
N THR A 24 -22.16 16.72 -15.39
CA THR A 24 -20.91 17.30 -14.90
C THR A 24 -19.83 16.25 -15.12
N PRO A 25 -18.73 16.60 -15.81
CA PRO A 25 -17.66 15.63 -16.05
C PRO A 25 -17.24 15.03 -14.71
N VAL A 26 -17.30 13.69 -14.62
CA VAL A 26 -16.80 12.99 -13.43
C VAL A 26 -15.31 13.25 -13.38
N GLU A 27 -14.86 13.97 -12.35
CA GLU A 27 -13.45 14.23 -12.14
C GLU A 27 -12.76 12.88 -11.85
N ILE A 28 -11.93 12.43 -12.80
CA ILE A 28 -11.18 11.19 -12.68
C ILE A 28 -9.92 11.48 -11.86
N ILE A 29 -9.81 10.84 -10.71
CA ILE A 29 -8.59 10.88 -9.90
C ILE A 29 -7.53 10.01 -10.58
N GLN A 30 -6.30 10.53 -10.71
CA GLN A 30 -5.20 9.77 -11.31
C GLN A 30 -4.14 9.45 -10.25
N GLY A 31 -3.57 8.25 -10.33
CA GLY A 31 -2.48 7.81 -9.47
C GLY A 31 -1.58 6.80 -10.18
N GLN A 32 -0.40 6.55 -9.64
CA GLN A 32 0.53 5.58 -10.19
C GLN A 32 0.31 4.19 -9.57
N SER A 33 0.65 3.15 -10.32
CA SER A 33 0.71 1.75 -9.85
C SER A 33 1.43 1.67 -8.51
N ALA A 34 0.81 0.99 -7.53
CA ALA A 34 1.32 0.88 -6.16
C ALA A 34 1.62 2.21 -5.44
N GLY A 35 1.01 3.31 -5.89
CA GLY A 35 1.01 4.59 -5.20
C GLY A 35 -0.14 4.72 -4.21
N TYR A 36 -0.52 5.96 -3.92
CA TYR A 36 -1.73 6.29 -3.19
C TYR A 36 -2.38 7.55 -3.77
N VAL A 37 -3.66 7.73 -3.46
CA VAL A 37 -4.42 8.93 -3.81
C VAL A 37 -5.14 9.47 -2.58
N LEU A 38 -5.43 10.78 -2.61
CA LEU A 38 -6.24 11.46 -1.61
C LEU A 38 -7.66 11.60 -2.15
N ILE A 39 -8.62 10.97 -1.48
CA ILE A 39 -10.03 11.02 -1.86
C ILE A 39 -10.76 11.93 -0.86
N PRO A 40 -11.30 13.09 -1.29
CA PRO A 40 -12.08 13.94 -0.39
C PRO A 40 -13.25 13.15 0.22
N THR A 41 -13.46 13.26 1.54
CA THR A 41 -14.49 12.49 2.23
C THR A 41 -15.02 13.19 3.47
N ASP A 42 -16.34 13.09 3.69
CA ASP A 42 -16.99 13.46 4.95
C ASP A 42 -17.24 12.24 5.86
N ASN A 43 -16.97 11.04 5.34
CA ASN A 43 -17.18 9.79 6.08
C ASN A 43 -15.96 9.48 6.96
N LEU A 44 -16.21 9.28 8.24
CA LEU A 44 -15.19 9.02 9.28
C LEU A 44 -14.97 7.52 9.54
N ASP A 45 -15.77 6.65 8.95
CA ASP A 45 -15.92 5.28 9.45
C ASP A 45 -14.97 4.26 8.82
N SER A 46 -14.13 4.63 7.84
CA SER A 46 -13.30 3.63 7.17
C SER A 46 -12.07 4.18 6.48
N GLY A 47 -10.92 3.59 6.78
CA GLY A 47 -9.65 3.81 6.13
C GLY A 47 -8.76 4.80 6.87
N TYR A 48 -7.59 5.09 6.30
CA TYR A 48 -6.64 6.05 6.85
C TYR A 48 -7.04 7.47 6.45
N LEU A 49 -7.37 8.29 7.43
CA LEU A 49 -7.86 9.65 7.23
C LEU A 49 -6.80 10.68 7.60
N ILE A 50 -6.67 11.71 6.77
CA ILE A 50 -5.86 12.90 7.07
C ILE A 50 -6.69 14.16 6.94
N THR A 51 -6.23 15.24 7.59
CA THR A 51 -6.79 16.58 7.43
C THR A 51 -5.73 17.48 6.81
N GLN A 52 -6.04 18.10 5.68
CA GLN A 52 -5.20 19.07 5.00
C GLN A 52 -6.06 20.26 4.59
N ASP A 53 -5.59 21.49 4.88
CA ASP A 53 -6.28 22.75 4.53
C ASP A 53 -7.77 22.78 4.96
N ASN A 54 -8.07 22.28 6.16
CA ASN A 54 -9.41 22.10 6.73
C ASN A 54 -10.34 21.12 5.97
N ALA A 55 -9.85 20.42 4.96
CA ALA A 55 -10.56 19.34 4.29
C ALA A 55 -10.06 17.97 4.77
N ARG A 56 -10.95 16.97 4.75
CA ARG A 56 -10.61 15.58 5.08
C ARG A 56 -10.44 14.75 3.85
N PHE A 57 -9.45 13.89 3.90
CA PHE A 57 -9.14 12.97 2.82
C PHE A 57 -8.96 11.55 3.35
N LEU A 58 -9.52 10.60 2.62
CA LEU A 58 -9.14 9.20 2.72
C LEU A 58 -7.85 9.02 1.93
N VAL A 59 -6.80 8.53 2.57
CA VAL A 59 -5.59 8.07 1.88
C VAL A 59 -5.85 6.66 1.39
N TYR A 60 -5.92 6.46 0.08
CA TYR A 60 -6.23 5.17 -0.51
C TYR A 60 -5.03 4.62 -1.29
N GLY A 61 -4.49 3.48 -0.85
CA GLY A 61 -3.39 2.78 -1.51
C GLY A 61 -3.86 2.10 -2.78
N LEU A 62 -3.15 2.32 -3.88
CA LEU A 62 -3.46 1.75 -5.18
C LEU A 62 -2.79 0.39 -5.35
N PRO A 63 -3.43 -0.59 -6.02
CA PRO A 63 -2.81 -1.86 -6.34
C PRO A 63 -1.61 -1.68 -7.30
N TYR A 64 -0.68 -2.65 -7.26
CA TYR A 64 0.29 -2.83 -8.33
C TYR A 64 -0.45 -3.32 -9.57
N VAL A 65 -0.26 -2.65 -10.71
CA VAL A 65 -0.85 -3.00 -12.01
C VAL A 65 0.26 -3.10 -13.06
N ASP A 66 0.05 -3.93 -14.08
CA ASP A 66 0.97 -4.17 -15.20
C ASP A 66 0.52 -3.49 -16.49
N GLU A 67 -0.64 -2.82 -16.47
CA GLU A 67 -1.18 -1.95 -17.51
C GLU A 67 -2.04 -0.84 -16.89
N ASP A 68 -2.34 0.22 -17.63
CA ASP A 68 -3.23 1.28 -17.15
C ASP A 68 -4.60 0.68 -16.80
N THR A 69 -5.05 0.93 -15.58
CA THR A 69 -6.22 0.25 -15.02
C THR A 69 -7.16 1.26 -14.37
N GLU A 70 -8.45 1.20 -14.70
CA GLU A 70 -9.47 1.99 -14.01
C GLU A 70 -10.14 1.16 -12.91
N ILE A 71 -10.27 1.76 -11.72
CA ILE A 71 -11.00 1.18 -10.59
C ILE A 71 -12.04 2.16 -10.07
N ASN A 72 -13.04 1.64 -9.36
CA ASN A 72 -14.00 2.47 -8.63
C ASN A 72 -13.79 2.33 -7.12
N VAL A 73 -13.56 3.44 -6.44
CA VAL A 73 -13.41 3.50 -4.99
C VAL A 73 -14.45 4.45 -4.42
N LYS A 74 -15.40 3.91 -3.67
CA LYS A 74 -16.49 4.68 -3.02
C LYS A 74 -17.24 5.60 -4.02
N GLY A 75 -17.50 5.11 -5.24
CA GLY A 75 -18.22 5.83 -6.28
C GLY A 75 -17.37 6.81 -7.10
N ARG A 76 -16.06 6.90 -6.87
CA ARG A 76 -15.13 7.72 -7.65
C ARG A 76 -14.30 6.85 -8.59
N ALA A 77 -14.20 7.25 -9.86
CA ALA A 77 -13.33 6.63 -10.83
C ALA A 77 -11.87 7.05 -10.56
N ILE A 78 -10.98 6.06 -10.51
CA ILE A 78 -9.54 6.28 -10.33
C ILE A 78 -8.82 5.58 -11.48
N LEU A 79 -8.07 6.34 -12.28
CA LEU A 79 -7.17 5.81 -13.29
C LEU A 79 -5.80 5.57 -12.66
N ILE A 80 -5.38 4.31 -12.65
CA ILE A 80 -4.06 3.89 -12.19
C ILE A 80 -3.16 3.79 -13.41
N ASN A 81 -2.18 4.67 -13.49
CA ASN A 81 -1.19 4.64 -14.56
C ASN A 81 -0.14 3.57 -14.25
N TYR A 82 0.15 2.72 -15.22
CA TYR A 82 1.23 1.74 -15.14
C TYR A 82 2.58 2.45 -14.91
N SER A 83 3.47 1.74 -14.19
CA SER A 83 4.85 2.18 -13.98
C SER A 83 5.80 1.01 -14.24
N ASP A 84 6.79 1.21 -15.11
CA ASP A 84 7.86 0.21 -15.29
C ASP A 84 8.90 0.37 -14.17
N TYR A 85 8.89 -0.59 -13.26
CA TYR A 85 9.83 -0.66 -12.14
C TYR A 85 11.13 -1.39 -12.48
N GLY A 86 11.29 -1.86 -13.74
CA GLY A 86 12.45 -2.61 -14.19
C GLY A 86 12.50 -4.06 -13.71
N GLU A 87 13.66 -4.68 -13.79
CA GLU A 87 13.88 -6.10 -13.47
C GLU A 87 14.96 -6.29 -12.41
N SER A 88 14.86 -7.40 -11.68
CA SER A 88 15.87 -7.90 -10.74
C SER A 88 16.11 -9.38 -11.00
N ARG A 89 17.37 -9.77 -11.22
CA ARG A 89 17.81 -11.14 -11.42
C ARG A 89 18.69 -11.55 -10.25
N ILE A 90 18.31 -12.61 -9.56
CA ILE A 90 18.89 -13.04 -8.29
C ILE A 90 19.24 -14.52 -8.41
N GLU A 91 20.44 -14.88 -7.98
CA GLU A 91 20.85 -16.27 -7.79
C GLU A 91 20.78 -16.63 -6.30
N ILE A 92 20.18 -17.77 -6.00
CA ILE A 92 20.04 -18.31 -4.65
C ILE A 92 20.57 -19.75 -4.67
N ASP A 93 21.66 -19.99 -3.94
CA ASP A 93 22.34 -21.30 -3.87
C ASP A 93 21.56 -22.30 -3.03
N ASN A 94 20.78 -21.83 -2.05
CA ASN A 94 20.01 -22.71 -1.18
C ASN A 94 18.78 -23.24 -1.90
N GLU A 95 18.90 -24.48 -2.42
CA GLU A 95 17.85 -25.16 -3.20
C GLU A 95 16.53 -25.29 -2.44
N SER A 96 16.54 -25.51 -1.13
CA SER A 96 15.31 -25.63 -0.33
C SER A 96 14.49 -24.33 -0.27
N LEU A 97 15.13 -23.17 -0.45
CA LEU A 97 14.47 -21.87 -0.52
C LEU A 97 13.95 -21.54 -1.92
N VAL A 98 14.46 -22.20 -2.96
CA VAL A 98 14.05 -22.03 -4.37
C VAL A 98 12.95 -23.03 -4.73
N ASN A 99 13.17 -24.30 -4.39
CA ASN A 99 12.28 -25.44 -4.62
C ASN A 99 11.95 -26.13 -3.28
N PRO A 100 11.11 -25.50 -2.43
CA PRO A 100 10.82 -25.99 -1.09
C PRO A 100 10.03 -27.31 -1.12
N SER A 101 10.15 -28.10 -0.07
CA SER A 101 9.37 -29.30 0.19
C SER A 101 7.86 -29.01 0.19
N LEU A 102 7.02 -30.04 0.16
CA LEU A 102 5.58 -29.85 0.27
C LEU A 102 5.23 -29.21 1.63
N GLU A 103 5.84 -29.67 2.73
CA GLU A 103 5.63 -29.14 4.07
C GLU A 103 6.02 -27.66 4.16
N ASP A 104 7.17 -27.28 3.61
CA ASP A 104 7.62 -25.87 3.59
C ASP A 104 6.69 -24.99 2.75
N ARG A 105 6.14 -25.51 1.65
CA ARG A 105 5.15 -24.79 0.82
C ARG A 105 3.83 -24.57 1.58
N GLU A 106 3.35 -25.59 2.29
CA GLU A 106 2.13 -25.48 3.11
C GLU A 106 2.35 -24.48 4.24
N ARG A 107 3.49 -24.56 4.94
CA ARG A 107 3.91 -23.58 5.95
C ARG A 107 3.93 -22.17 5.40
N ALA A 108 4.66 -21.93 4.32
CA ALA A 108 4.78 -20.62 3.69
C ALA A 108 3.42 -20.07 3.21
N SER A 109 2.52 -20.95 2.72
CA SER A 109 1.16 -20.57 2.33
C SER A 109 0.32 -20.14 3.54
N GLY A 110 0.39 -20.86 4.64
CA GLY A 110 -0.29 -20.50 5.90
C GLY A 110 0.21 -19.16 6.47
N GLU A 111 1.53 -18.96 6.47
CA GLU A 111 2.18 -17.70 6.87
C GLU A 111 1.73 -16.53 5.99
N TYR A 112 1.67 -16.71 4.67
CA TYR A 112 1.16 -15.70 3.73
C TYR A 112 -0.29 -15.34 4.00
N LEU A 113 -1.17 -16.33 4.19
CA LEU A 113 -2.59 -16.08 4.50
C LEU A 113 -2.76 -15.35 5.83
N LYS A 114 -1.93 -15.65 6.83
CA LYS A 114 -1.92 -14.94 8.12
C LYS A 114 -1.57 -13.47 7.94
N VAL A 115 -0.49 -13.15 7.20
CA VAL A 115 -0.11 -11.76 6.88
C VAL A 115 -1.23 -11.07 6.11
N LEU A 116 -1.82 -11.74 5.12
CA LEU A 116 -2.91 -11.18 4.32
C LEU A 116 -4.15 -10.86 5.18
N SER A 117 -4.50 -11.72 6.14
CA SER A 117 -5.62 -11.48 7.05
C SER A 117 -5.37 -10.28 7.97
N ILE A 118 -4.14 -10.15 8.49
CA ILE A 118 -3.73 -9.03 9.35
C ILE A 118 -3.79 -7.71 8.57
N THR A 119 -3.18 -7.65 7.38
CA THR A 119 -3.04 -6.40 6.61
C THR A 119 -4.32 -5.95 5.90
N LYS A 120 -5.37 -6.77 5.91
CA LYS A 120 -6.73 -6.41 5.48
C LYS A 120 -7.63 -5.93 6.63
N ALA A 121 -7.18 -6.07 7.88
CA ALA A 121 -7.91 -5.57 9.03
C ALA A 121 -7.88 -4.03 9.07
N SER A 122 -8.74 -3.45 9.88
CA SER A 122 -8.73 -2.02 10.15
C SER A 122 -8.93 -1.82 11.64
N SER A 123 -8.09 -0.98 12.23
CA SER A 123 -8.16 -0.57 13.64
C SER A 123 -8.31 0.94 13.74
N ALA A 124 -8.53 1.45 14.95
CA ALA A 124 -8.53 2.90 15.19
C ALA A 124 -7.14 3.47 14.85
N GLN A 125 -7.14 4.60 14.17
CA GLN A 125 -5.94 5.33 13.77
C GLN A 125 -5.25 5.95 14.99
N PHE A 126 -3.91 5.89 15.06
CA PHE A 126 -3.14 6.48 16.15
C PHE A 126 -2.91 7.98 15.95
N ASP A 127 -2.60 8.38 14.71
CA ASP A 127 -2.27 9.75 14.32
C ASP A 127 -3.07 10.17 13.10
N GLN A 128 -3.35 11.48 12.95
CA GLN A 128 -4.10 12.02 11.81
C GLN A 128 -3.19 12.65 10.73
N ASP A 129 -1.91 12.34 10.78
CA ASP A 129 -0.92 12.71 9.76
C ASP A 129 -0.46 11.48 8.96
N PHE A 130 0.21 11.70 7.83
CA PHE A 130 0.78 10.65 6.99
C PHE A 130 2.31 10.77 6.94
N ASN A 131 2.92 11.20 8.03
CA ASN A 131 4.36 11.43 8.14
C ASN A 131 5.08 10.15 8.54
N PHE A 132 6.11 9.79 7.77
CA PHE A 132 6.96 8.64 7.99
C PHE A 132 8.42 9.08 8.14
N ILE A 133 9.18 8.31 8.87
CA ILE A 133 10.65 8.36 8.85
C ILE A 133 11.22 7.07 8.27
N THR A 134 12.43 7.12 7.75
CA THR A 134 13.13 5.94 7.24
C THR A 134 13.48 5.00 8.40
N PRO A 135 13.12 3.69 8.32
CA PRO A 135 13.38 2.75 9.42
C PRO A 135 14.85 2.44 9.61
N VAL A 136 15.67 2.57 8.57
CA VAL A 136 17.14 2.46 8.60
C VAL A 136 17.70 3.54 7.69
N ASN A 137 18.57 4.40 8.20
CA ASN A 137 19.24 5.41 7.39
C ASN A 137 20.43 4.79 6.65
N ALA A 138 20.16 4.21 5.48
CA ALA A 138 21.15 3.53 4.65
C ALA A 138 20.72 3.44 3.18
N VAL A 139 21.62 2.97 2.32
CA VAL A 139 21.43 2.85 0.87
C VAL A 139 20.36 1.83 0.53
N ILE A 140 19.48 2.17 -0.42
CA ILE A 140 18.54 1.23 -1.03
C ILE A 140 19.30 0.28 -1.95
N THR A 141 19.17 -1.02 -1.71
CA THR A 141 19.79 -2.07 -2.53
C THR A 141 18.84 -2.66 -3.57
N SER A 142 17.54 -2.66 -3.29
CA SER A 142 16.52 -3.08 -4.26
C SER A 142 15.24 -2.26 -4.10
N ARG A 143 14.86 -1.57 -5.17
CA ARG A 143 13.64 -0.75 -5.20
C ARG A 143 12.38 -1.60 -5.31
N PHE A 144 11.26 -1.01 -4.91
CA PHE A 144 9.92 -1.57 -5.05
C PHE A 144 9.56 -1.86 -6.51
N GLY A 145 8.68 -2.83 -6.72
CA GLY A 145 7.98 -3.10 -7.99
C GLY A 145 8.77 -3.88 -9.03
N LYS A 146 10.08 -4.09 -8.87
CA LYS A 146 10.91 -4.79 -9.86
C LYS A 146 10.38 -6.19 -10.16
N ARG A 147 10.22 -6.52 -11.45
CA ARG A 147 9.96 -7.89 -11.91
C ARG A 147 11.12 -8.77 -11.48
N ARG A 148 10.84 -9.84 -10.76
CA ARG A 148 11.89 -10.67 -10.13
C ARG A 148 12.07 -11.99 -10.87
N PHE A 149 13.35 -12.34 -11.13
CA PHE A 149 13.75 -13.64 -11.62
C PHE A 149 14.70 -14.26 -10.61
N ILE A 150 14.39 -15.47 -10.14
CA ILE A 150 15.25 -16.23 -9.21
C ILE A 150 15.73 -17.47 -9.96
N ASN A 151 17.05 -17.65 -10.07
CA ASN A 151 17.69 -18.73 -10.82
C ASN A 151 17.09 -18.84 -12.24
N GLY A 152 16.91 -17.70 -12.92
CA GLY A 152 16.32 -17.60 -14.25
C GLY A 152 14.79 -17.75 -14.34
N ASN A 153 14.12 -18.16 -13.27
CA ASN A 153 12.66 -18.38 -13.24
C ASN A 153 11.90 -17.13 -12.78
N PRO A 154 10.79 -16.74 -13.46
CA PRO A 154 9.97 -15.62 -13.04
C PRO A 154 9.33 -15.88 -11.68
N ARG A 155 9.26 -14.85 -10.85
CA ARG A 155 8.63 -14.83 -9.52
C ARG A 155 7.77 -13.58 -9.39
N SER A 156 6.97 -13.53 -8.32
CA SER A 156 6.22 -12.32 -7.98
C SER A 156 7.14 -11.10 -7.89
N PRO A 157 6.69 -9.92 -8.32
CA PRO A 157 7.46 -8.69 -8.23
C PRO A 157 7.97 -8.42 -6.81
N HIS A 158 9.00 -7.59 -6.70
CA HIS A 158 9.54 -7.14 -5.42
C HIS A 158 8.57 -6.12 -4.78
N MET A 159 7.73 -6.57 -3.86
CA MET A 159 6.67 -5.76 -3.27
C MET A 159 7.08 -5.11 -1.94
N GLY A 160 8.31 -4.63 -1.86
CA GLY A 160 8.88 -3.91 -0.73
C GLY A 160 10.13 -3.13 -1.14
N LEU A 161 10.79 -2.54 -0.17
CA LEU A 161 12.05 -1.80 -0.32
C LEU A 161 13.14 -2.53 0.46
N ASP A 162 14.26 -2.88 -0.21
CA ASP A 162 15.40 -3.46 0.47
C ASP A 162 16.42 -2.36 0.82
N ILE A 163 16.69 -2.21 2.11
CA ILE A 163 17.62 -1.21 2.65
C ILE A 163 18.83 -1.93 3.24
N ARG A 164 20.04 -1.54 2.81
CA ARG A 164 21.28 -2.14 3.29
C ARG A 164 21.44 -1.96 4.80
N GLY A 165 21.97 -2.97 5.47
CA GLY A 165 22.39 -2.90 6.87
C GLY A 165 23.25 -4.11 7.22
N ALA A 166 24.31 -3.91 8.03
CA ALA A 166 25.01 -5.03 8.64
C ALA A 166 24.08 -5.74 9.64
N VAL A 167 24.31 -7.03 9.91
CA VAL A 167 23.61 -7.74 10.99
C VAL A 167 23.79 -6.96 12.29
N GLY A 168 22.69 -6.72 13.00
CA GLY A 168 22.67 -5.95 14.25
C GLY A 168 22.48 -4.43 14.06
N THR A 169 22.36 -3.91 12.81
CA THR A 169 21.99 -2.50 12.59
C THR A 169 20.60 -2.23 13.17
N PRO A 170 20.42 -1.20 14.03
CA PRO A 170 19.14 -0.87 14.62
C PRO A 170 18.08 -0.49 13.58
N ILE A 171 16.85 -0.93 13.80
CA ILE A 171 15.67 -0.58 13.02
C ILE A 171 14.73 0.20 13.93
N VAL A 172 14.30 1.38 13.49
CA VAL A 172 13.34 2.21 14.21
C VAL A 172 11.95 2.13 13.58
N ALA A 173 10.90 2.30 14.39
CA ALA A 173 9.55 2.35 13.89
C ALA A 173 9.34 3.60 13.01
N PRO A 174 8.91 3.45 11.74
CA PRO A 174 8.77 4.59 10.83
C PRO A 174 7.59 5.48 11.19
N LYS A 175 6.65 4.99 11.98
CA LYS A 175 5.46 5.68 12.48
C LYS A 175 4.97 4.96 13.74
N ARG A 176 4.27 5.69 14.63
CA ARG A 176 3.65 5.11 15.81
C ARG A 176 2.63 4.03 15.44
N GLY A 177 2.58 2.93 16.21
CA GLY A 177 1.64 1.85 15.97
C GLY A 177 1.70 0.73 16.99
N ARG A 178 0.88 -0.28 16.76
CA ARG A 178 0.78 -1.50 17.57
C ARG A 178 1.42 -2.68 16.84
N VAL A 179 2.28 -3.42 17.51
CA VAL A 179 2.82 -4.68 16.99
C VAL A 179 1.68 -5.71 16.92
N VAL A 180 1.43 -6.24 15.73
CA VAL A 180 0.37 -7.24 15.47
C VAL A 180 0.92 -8.58 15.02
N LEU A 181 2.20 -8.65 14.66
CA LEU A 181 2.94 -9.88 14.39
C LEU A 181 4.39 -9.72 14.83
N ALA A 182 4.97 -10.73 15.47
CA ALA A 182 6.38 -10.82 15.80
C ALA A 182 6.75 -12.32 15.94
N GLU A 183 7.23 -12.92 14.83
CA GLU A 183 7.52 -14.37 14.77
C GLU A 183 8.51 -14.69 13.63
N SER A 184 8.82 -15.98 13.39
CA SER A 184 9.71 -16.44 12.32
C SER A 184 8.93 -17.14 11.22
N HIS A 185 9.09 -16.68 9.98
CA HIS A 185 8.48 -17.20 8.75
C HIS A 185 9.52 -17.89 7.85
N PHE A 186 9.06 -18.80 7.00
CA PHE A 186 9.93 -19.57 6.10
C PHE A 186 10.70 -18.65 5.13
N TYR A 187 10.00 -17.79 4.40
CA TYR A 187 10.64 -16.88 3.44
C TYR A 187 11.09 -15.56 4.04
N SER A 188 10.29 -14.97 4.92
CA SER A 188 10.57 -13.66 5.49
C SER A 188 11.59 -13.71 6.65
N GLY A 189 11.94 -14.90 7.14
CA GLY A 189 12.73 -15.03 8.34
C GLY A 189 12.02 -14.41 9.55
N ASN A 190 12.76 -13.84 10.47
CA ASN A 190 12.17 -13.09 11.57
C ASN A 190 11.46 -11.85 11.02
N ILE A 191 10.17 -11.71 11.36
CA ILE A 191 9.29 -10.67 10.83
C ILE A 191 8.52 -9.97 11.95
N VAL A 192 8.40 -8.66 11.85
CA VAL A 192 7.51 -7.83 12.69
C VAL A 192 6.55 -7.09 11.78
N ILE A 193 5.27 -7.02 12.16
CA ILE A 193 4.26 -6.17 11.51
C ILE A 193 3.70 -5.21 12.56
N ILE A 194 3.65 -3.92 12.18
CA ILE A 194 3.10 -2.83 12.99
C ILE A 194 1.82 -2.32 12.32
N ASP A 195 0.74 -2.24 13.07
CA ASP A 195 -0.54 -1.64 12.69
C ASP A 195 -0.55 -0.17 13.14
N HIS A 196 -0.70 0.75 12.18
CA HIS A 196 -0.76 2.20 12.41
C HIS A 196 -2.21 2.72 12.45
N GLY A 197 -3.19 1.80 12.32
CA GLY A 197 -4.61 2.12 12.26
C GLY A 197 -5.09 2.47 10.84
N GLY A 198 -6.39 2.55 10.66
CA GLY A 198 -7.02 2.92 9.38
C GLY A 198 -6.70 1.99 8.20
N GLY A 199 -6.22 0.76 8.44
CA GLY A 199 -5.78 -0.16 7.39
C GLY A 199 -4.37 0.11 6.87
N LEU A 200 -3.57 0.89 7.61
CA LEU A 200 -2.16 1.17 7.33
C LEU A 200 -1.26 0.27 8.19
N PHE A 201 -0.40 -0.53 7.53
CA PHE A 201 0.54 -1.43 8.20
C PHE A 201 1.93 -1.32 7.60
N THR A 202 2.94 -1.59 8.42
CA THR A 202 4.32 -1.78 7.95
C THR A 202 4.85 -3.14 8.40
N SER A 203 5.62 -3.79 7.52
CA SER A 203 6.23 -5.09 7.77
C SER A 203 7.74 -5.02 7.57
N PHE A 204 8.48 -5.64 8.47
CA PHE A 204 9.94 -5.65 8.55
C PHE A 204 10.41 -7.09 8.58
N SER A 205 11.12 -7.53 7.56
CA SER A 205 11.56 -8.92 7.38
C SER A 205 13.07 -9.06 7.36
N HIS A 206 13.54 -10.30 7.41
CA HIS A 206 14.94 -10.72 7.45
C HIS A 206 15.69 -10.27 8.70
N LEU A 207 14.95 -10.00 9.78
CA LEU A 207 15.49 -9.49 11.04
C LEU A 207 16.44 -10.50 11.68
N ASP A 208 17.49 -10.00 12.33
CA ASP A 208 18.30 -10.80 13.26
C ASP A 208 17.51 -11.13 14.53
N SER A 209 16.99 -10.08 15.14
CA SER A 209 16.19 -10.15 16.36
C SER A 209 15.27 -8.95 16.49
N PHE A 210 14.31 -9.04 17.41
CA PHE A 210 13.40 -7.96 17.76
C PHE A 210 13.18 -7.88 19.27
N LYS A 211 12.90 -6.67 19.78
CA LYS A 211 12.72 -6.36 21.21
C LYS A 211 11.25 -6.24 21.63
N VAL A 212 10.33 -6.51 20.71
CA VAL A 212 8.90 -6.28 20.88
C VAL A 212 8.11 -7.58 20.78
N LYS A 213 6.91 -7.58 21.31
CA LYS A 213 5.92 -8.67 21.22
C LYS A 213 4.58 -8.14 20.73
N VAL A 214 3.72 -9.03 20.27
CA VAL A 214 2.34 -8.70 19.87
C VAL A 214 1.62 -7.98 21.00
N GLY A 215 0.99 -6.86 20.67
CA GLY A 215 0.28 -5.98 21.59
C GLY A 215 1.07 -4.75 22.04
N ASP A 216 2.40 -4.76 21.94
CA ASP A 216 3.22 -3.60 22.31
C ASP A 216 2.91 -2.40 21.40
N ILE A 217 2.95 -1.20 21.97
CA ILE A 217 2.91 0.06 21.23
C ILE A 217 4.36 0.52 21.04
N VAL A 218 4.69 0.92 19.82
CA VAL A 218 5.97 1.54 19.49
C VAL A 218 5.72 2.98 19.02
N ASP A 219 6.52 3.91 19.51
CA ASP A 219 6.48 5.30 19.06
C ASP A 219 7.35 5.47 17.81
N GLN A 220 7.06 6.50 16.98
CA GLN A 220 7.90 6.84 15.85
C GLN A 220 9.34 7.10 16.31
N GLY A 221 10.33 6.52 15.62
CA GLY A 221 11.74 6.61 15.97
C GLY A 221 12.20 5.65 17.07
N GLN A 222 11.28 4.92 17.72
CA GLN A 222 11.65 3.91 18.71
C GLN A 222 12.34 2.71 18.05
N GLU A 223 13.52 2.33 18.56
CA GLU A 223 14.21 1.11 18.17
C GLU A 223 13.43 -0.11 18.65
N PHE A 224 13.13 -1.03 17.74
CA PHE A 224 12.34 -2.23 18.05
C PHE A 224 12.93 -3.54 17.51
N ALA A 225 13.85 -3.48 16.54
CA ALA A 225 14.43 -4.67 15.91
C ALA A 225 15.83 -4.38 15.36
N PHE A 226 16.46 -5.41 14.82
CA PHE A 226 17.80 -5.32 14.20
C PHE A 226 17.82 -5.99 12.84
N VAL A 227 18.54 -5.38 11.88
CA VAL A 227 18.80 -5.96 10.56
C VAL A 227 19.49 -7.31 10.71
N GLY A 228 19.06 -8.27 9.92
CA GLY A 228 19.63 -9.62 9.89
C GLY A 228 19.77 -10.17 8.47
N SER A 229 19.82 -11.51 8.41
CA SER A 229 19.92 -12.28 7.17
C SER A 229 19.12 -13.58 7.28
N THR A 230 17.98 -13.56 7.99
CA THR A 230 17.12 -14.72 8.18
C THR A 230 16.13 -14.91 7.03
N GLY A 231 15.67 -16.15 6.81
CA GLY A 231 14.78 -16.48 5.69
C GLY A 231 15.46 -16.56 4.33
N ARG A 232 14.75 -16.20 3.25
CA ARG A 232 15.26 -16.29 1.89
C ARG A 232 15.93 -15.00 1.43
N VAL A 233 17.23 -14.88 1.65
CA VAL A 233 18.05 -13.71 1.34
C VAL A 233 19.37 -14.11 0.69
N THR A 234 20.01 -13.16 0.00
CA THR A 234 21.37 -13.28 -0.53
C THR A 234 22.42 -12.60 0.36
N GLY A 235 21.99 -11.84 1.36
CA GLY A 235 22.87 -11.14 2.30
C GLY A 235 22.07 -10.23 3.24
N PRO A 236 22.73 -9.62 4.24
CA PRO A 236 22.06 -8.82 5.26
C PRO A 236 21.41 -7.56 4.68
N HIS A 237 20.13 -7.37 4.95
CA HIS A 237 19.35 -6.18 4.62
C HIS A 237 18.03 -6.15 5.39
N LEU A 238 17.39 -4.99 5.47
CA LEU A 238 16.00 -4.87 5.85
C LEU A 238 15.12 -4.94 4.60
N HIS A 239 14.14 -5.84 4.57
CA HIS A 239 13.03 -5.78 3.63
C HIS A 239 11.84 -5.09 4.30
N TRP A 240 11.50 -3.88 3.82
CA TRP A 240 10.43 -3.04 4.35
C TRP A 240 9.25 -2.97 3.38
N VAL A 241 8.04 -3.31 3.87
CA VAL A 241 6.80 -3.29 3.09
C VAL A 241 5.80 -2.37 3.78
N VAL A 242 5.05 -1.61 3.00
CA VAL A 242 3.92 -0.81 3.47
C VAL A 242 2.64 -1.32 2.82
N TYR A 243 1.62 -1.53 3.67
CA TYR A 243 0.28 -1.90 3.23
C TYR A 243 -0.68 -0.76 3.56
N LEU A 244 -1.54 -0.43 2.62
CA LEU A 244 -2.62 0.53 2.83
C LEU A 244 -3.89 -0.04 2.19
N ASN A 245 -4.95 -0.19 2.98
CA ASN A 245 -6.22 -0.84 2.62
C ASN A 245 -6.04 -2.19 1.89
N GLY A 246 -5.06 -3.00 2.36
CA GLY A 246 -4.74 -4.32 1.81
C GLY A 246 -3.84 -4.33 0.59
N ASN A 247 -3.57 -3.18 -0.04
CA ASN A 247 -2.62 -3.05 -1.15
C ASN A 247 -1.20 -2.77 -0.62
N ARG A 248 -0.19 -3.35 -1.29
CA ARG A 248 1.22 -2.99 -1.05
C ARG A 248 1.54 -1.77 -1.87
N ILE A 249 1.96 -0.70 -1.20
CA ILE A 249 2.35 0.55 -1.85
C ILE A 249 3.86 0.74 -1.80
N ASN A 250 4.39 1.54 -2.73
CA ASN A 250 5.82 1.83 -2.80
C ASN A 250 6.27 2.66 -1.57
N PRO A 251 7.11 2.12 -0.67
CA PRO A 251 7.55 2.83 0.52
C PRO A 251 8.34 4.12 0.22
N GLU A 252 8.99 4.21 -0.94
CA GLU A 252 9.76 5.39 -1.35
C GLU A 252 8.89 6.65 -1.47
N LEU A 253 7.57 6.49 -1.63
CA LEU A 253 6.63 7.62 -1.70
C LEU A 253 6.30 8.23 -0.32
N LEU A 254 6.70 7.57 0.76
CA LEU A 254 6.36 7.98 2.13
C LEU A 254 7.49 8.67 2.87
N VAL A 255 8.70 8.58 2.35
CA VAL A 255 9.92 9.10 2.99
C VAL A 255 10.76 9.87 1.98
N GLU A 256 11.34 10.97 2.41
CA GLU A 256 12.39 11.64 1.65
C GLU A 256 13.66 10.80 1.81
N LEU A 257 14.03 10.08 0.77
CA LEU A 257 15.24 9.30 0.74
C LEU A 257 16.36 10.18 0.14
N GLU A 258 17.43 10.39 0.91
CA GLU A 258 18.68 10.84 0.32
C GLU A 258 19.16 9.75 -0.65
N LEU A 259 19.04 10.04 -1.95
CA LEU A 259 19.60 9.16 -2.99
C LEU A 259 21.12 9.15 -2.79
N ALA A 260 21.67 8.00 -2.47
CA ALA A 260 23.11 7.81 -2.61
C ALA A 260 23.45 8.11 -4.07
N GLN A 261 24.29 9.08 -4.29
CA GLN A 261 24.88 9.33 -5.60
C GLN A 261 25.73 8.10 -5.92
N ASP A 262 25.42 7.45 -7.07
CA ASP A 262 26.19 6.33 -7.63
C ASP A 262 27.66 6.75 -7.95
#